data_529cf70e0889d806f532db5ba7240391
#
_entry.id   529cf70e0889d806f532db5ba7240391
#
_cell.length_a   1.000
_cell.length_b   1.000
_cell.length_c   1.000
_cell.angle_alpha   90.00
_cell.angle_beta   90.00
_cell.angle_gamma   90.00
#
_symmetry.space_group_name_H-M   'P 1'
#
loop_
_entity.id
_entity.type
_entity.pdbx_description
1 polymer ?
#
loop_
_entity_poly.entity_id
_entity_poly.type
_entity_poly.pdbx_seq_one_letter_code
_entity_poly.pdbx_strand_id
1 'polypeptide(L)'
;MMKAGMNNALNHLEEVIMNSPLLQEAKKDPRTTAAHDVCMNVLDRSMKDLQRTLERMHVLDFDLDDLDDRLFDLKVWLSSASKGQNTCCDAFEKTSGEAGERMKELLKVSKELTVTTFNMIDTLGTFLRGLQSMGVVPEQEAQGQGANTQGQSGSTRRLLQVPLPPDQVPAWVKPNWKNLLAGDGAKAKAHAVVAANGSGKFKTINDAVKSIPPNSPEMYIIYIKEGVYAENVVIGWTQTNVMVVGDGPEKTKITGSRSEKRGYNTLQSATFGVDGFNFLVKDVGFENTAAPTEGPAVALRIAADKAVVINCKMDGYQDTLFAQVYRQYYRDCQISGTIDFVFGGSVSIFQNCHIMARKPALGQADLVLAQNREFANDISGIVLDGCTIKAEPALTSDKGVLSYLGRPWKEYSRMIVMNSDIDGFINPSGWDIWLPNKPNTQHSYIGEYNNKGPGADVSQRVKWPSYKKLSPTEAATYCPSTFLKADSWLPPTGVSVK
;
A
#
# COMPACT_ATOMS: atom_id res chain seq x y z
N MET A 1 16.12 -21.90 -13.36
CA MET A 1 16.65 -21.45 -12.05
C MET A 1 15.59 -20.70 -11.24
N MET A 2 15.02 -19.56 -11.72
CA MET A 2 13.97 -18.80 -11.00
C MET A 2 12.76 -19.66 -10.57
N LYS A 3 12.15 -20.43 -11.47
CA LYS A 3 11.02 -21.34 -11.17
C LYS A 3 11.38 -22.38 -10.09
N ALA A 4 12.60 -22.94 -10.16
CA ALA A 4 13.05 -23.90 -9.14
C ALA A 4 13.21 -23.23 -7.77
N GLY A 5 13.78 -22.03 -7.72
CA GLY A 5 13.90 -21.25 -6.47
C GLY A 5 12.54 -20.95 -5.83
N MET A 6 11.55 -20.53 -6.64
CA MET A 6 10.19 -20.28 -6.14
C MET A 6 9.46 -21.55 -5.69
N ASN A 7 9.57 -22.65 -6.44
CA ASN A 7 9.01 -23.93 -5.99
C ASN A 7 9.61 -24.36 -4.65
N ASN A 8 10.92 -24.22 -4.49
CA ASN A 8 11.58 -24.54 -3.22
C ASN A 8 11.13 -23.61 -2.10
N ALA A 9 10.97 -22.30 -2.36
CA ALA A 9 10.43 -21.37 -1.37
C ALA A 9 9.00 -21.73 -0.95
N LEU A 10 8.15 -22.08 -1.93
CA LEU A 10 6.77 -22.49 -1.70
C LEU A 10 6.70 -23.79 -0.87
N ASN A 11 7.41 -24.84 -1.29
CA ASN A 11 7.45 -26.12 -0.57
C ASN A 11 7.94 -25.93 0.88
N HIS A 12 8.95 -25.08 1.07
CA HIS A 12 9.46 -24.79 2.41
C HIS A 12 8.42 -24.07 3.28
N LEU A 13 7.68 -23.10 2.71
CA LEU A 13 6.59 -22.43 3.45
C LEU A 13 5.46 -23.39 3.79
N GLU A 14 5.07 -24.28 2.88
CA GLU A 14 4.08 -25.32 3.11
C GLU A 14 4.52 -26.23 4.27
N GLU A 15 5.79 -26.67 4.26
CA GLU A 15 6.36 -27.48 5.32
C GLU A 15 6.33 -26.76 6.67
N VAL A 16 6.73 -25.48 6.72
CA VAL A 16 6.69 -24.68 7.95
C VAL A 16 5.26 -24.55 8.47
N ILE A 17 4.29 -24.25 7.61
CA ILE A 17 2.89 -24.09 8.01
C ILE A 17 2.30 -25.39 8.53
N MET A 18 2.56 -26.50 7.87
CA MET A 18 1.93 -27.79 8.18
C MET A 18 2.61 -28.50 9.36
N ASN A 19 3.93 -28.42 9.46
CA ASN A 19 4.72 -29.31 10.30
C ASN A 19 5.53 -28.61 11.40
N SER A 20 5.53 -27.26 11.49
CA SER A 20 6.33 -26.56 12.49
C SER A 20 5.80 -26.81 13.92
N PRO A 21 6.61 -27.44 14.81
CA PRO A 21 6.23 -27.58 16.22
C PRO A 21 6.00 -26.23 16.90
N LEU A 22 6.76 -25.20 16.51
CA LEU A 22 6.61 -23.85 17.06
C LEU A 22 5.21 -23.28 16.78
N LEU A 23 4.69 -23.41 15.55
CA LEU A 23 3.35 -22.95 15.20
C LEU A 23 2.26 -23.78 15.89
N GLN A 24 2.47 -25.10 16.03
CA GLN A 24 1.54 -25.98 16.75
C GLN A 24 1.47 -25.66 18.25
N GLU A 25 2.62 -25.37 18.88
CA GLU A 25 2.70 -24.92 20.26
C GLU A 25 2.07 -23.53 20.44
N ALA A 26 2.41 -22.58 19.55
CA ALA A 26 1.89 -21.21 19.59
C ALA A 26 0.36 -21.15 19.50
N LYS A 27 -0.26 -22.05 18.78
CA LYS A 27 -1.74 -22.16 18.68
C LYS A 27 -2.38 -22.54 20.03
N LYS A 28 -1.67 -23.27 20.88
CA LYS A 28 -2.18 -23.79 22.16
C LYS A 28 -1.92 -22.85 23.35
N ASP A 29 -0.93 -21.96 23.24
CA ASP A 29 -0.58 -21.02 24.31
C ASP A 29 -1.32 -19.69 24.09
N PRO A 30 -2.19 -19.24 25.02
CA PRO A 30 -2.92 -17.98 24.90
C PRO A 30 -2.02 -16.75 24.68
N ARG A 31 -0.77 -16.80 25.14
CA ARG A 31 0.19 -15.68 24.99
C ARG A 31 0.74 -15.55 23.57
N THR A 32 0.73 -16.62 22.80
CA THR A 32 1.27 -16.68 21.42
C THR A 32 0.21 -16.92 20.36
N THR A 33 -1.03 -17.21 20.74
CA THR A 33 -2.14 -17.45 19.80
C THR A 33 -2.35 -16.27 18.83
N ALA A 34 -2.27 -15.05 19.33
CA ALA A 34 -2.41 -13.86 18.46
C ALA A 34 -1.27 -13.76 17.43
N ALA A 35 -0.04 -14.09 17.82
CA ALA A 35 1.11 -14.13 16.90
C ALA A 35 0.97 -15.26 15.88
N HIS A 36 0.50 -16.45 16.34
CA HIS A 36 0.18 -17.58 15.47
C HIS A 36 -0.83 -17.17 14.37
N ASP A 37 -1.95 -16.53 14.75
CA ASP A 37 -3.01 -16.15 13.81
C ASP A 37 -2.53 -15.14 12.77
N VAL A 38 -1.71 -14.16 13.18
CA VAL A 38 -1.05 -13.25 12.23
C VAL A 38 -0.16 -14.03 11.28
N CYS A 39 0.71 -14.88 11.82
CA CYS A 39 1.66 -15.65 11.04
C CYS A 39 0.95 -16.53 10.00
N MET A 40 -0.09 -17.27 10.40
CA MET A 40 -0.88 -18.08 9.48
C MET A 40 -1.51 -17.27 8.36
N ASN A 41 -2.08 -16.10 8.67
CA ASN A 41 -2.67 -15.21 7.69
C ASN A 41 -1.65 -14.70 6.66
N VAL A 42 -0.48 -14.21 7.14
CA VAL A 42 0.51 -13.60 6.24
C VAL A 42 1.34 -14.64 5.48
N LEU A 43 1.54 -15.85 6.02
CA LEU A 43 2.20 -16.95 5.30
C LEU A 43 1.30 -17.55 4.23
N ASP A 44 0.01 -17.74 4.49
CA ASP A 44 -0.97 -18.13 3.47
C ASP A 44 -0.98 -17.14 2.29
N ARG A 45 -0.89 -15.83 2.59
CA ARG A 45 -0.70 -14.80 1.59
C ARG A 45 0.58 -14.98 0.80
N SER A 46 1.69 -15.16 1.50
CA SER A 46 3.00 -15.34 0.86
C SER A 46 3.02 -16.54 -0.09
N MET A 47 2.39 -17.65 0.28
CA MET A 47 2.23 -18.82 -0.59
C MET A 47 1.44 -18.50 -1.85
N LYS A 48 0.30 -17.83 -1.72
CA LYS A 48 -0.53 -17.41 -2.86
C LYS A 48 0.22 -16.48 -3.81
N ASP A 49 1.04 -15.58 -3.27
CA ASP A 49 1.87 -14.67 -4.07
C ASP A 49 2.96 -15.43 -4.84
N LEU A 50 3.61 -16.41 -4.22
CA LEU A 50 4.58 -17.28 -4.89
C LEU A 50 3.92 -18.15 -5.97
N GLN A 51 2.76 -18.75 -5.69
CA GLN A 51 1.97 -19.52 -6.64
C GLN A 51 1.58 -18.67 -7.86
N ARG A 52 1.00 -17.48 -7.62
CA ARG A 52 0.63 -16.54 -8.68
C ARG A 52 1.84 -16.10 -9.52
N THR A 53 2.98 -15.89 -8.88
CA THR A 53 4.23 -15.55 -9.57
C THR A 53 4.66 -16.70 -10.48
N LEU A 54 4.60 -17.95 -10.00
CA LEU A 54 4.90 -19.15 -10.82
C LEU A 54 3.96 -19.29 -12.01
N GLU A 55 2.66 -19.15 -11.79
CA GLU A 55 1.63 -19.20 -12.84
C GLU A 55 1.90 -18.14 -13.92
N ARG A 56 2.17 -16.91 -13.52
CA ARG A 56 2.45 -15.81 -14.46
C ARG A 56 3.72 -16.05 -15.25
N MET A 57 4.75 -16.65 -14.65
CA MET A 57 5.98 -17.02 -15.36
C MET A 57 5.82 -18.17 -16.36
N HIS A 58 4.78 -19.01 -16.23
CA HIS A 58 4.47 -20.03 -17.22
C HIS A 58 3.91 -19.44 -18.53
N VAL A 59 3.26 -18.29 -18.45
CA VAL A 59 2.60 -17.58 -19.56
C VAL A 59 3.47 -16.42 -20.10
N LEU A 60 4.75 -16.36 -19.72
CA LEU A 60 5.68 -15.40 -20.32
C LEU A 60 5.98 -15.82 -21.77
N ASP A 61 5.03 -15.60 -22.68
CA ASP A 61 5.33 -15.36 -24.07
C ASP A 61 6.08 -14.03 -24.12
N PHE A 62 7.19 -13.99 -24.86
CA PHE A 62 8.06 -12.83 -24.98
C PHE A 62 7.43 -11.72 -25.86
N ASP A 63 6.18 -11.38 -25.58
CA ASP A 63 5.60 -10.14 -26.07
C ASP A 63 6.23 -8.98 -25.29
N LEU A 64 7.11 -8.25 -25.95
CA LEU A 64 7.97 -7.22 -25.33
C LEU A 64 7.18 -5.99 -24.93
N ASP A 65 6.02 -5.75 -25.52
CA ASP A 65 5.22 -4.56 -25.29
C ASP A 65 4.65 -4.50 -23.85
N ASP A 66 4.34 -5.67 -23.28
CA ASP A 66 3.82 -5.79 -21.90
C ASP A 66 4.87 -6.27 -20.88
N LEU A 67 6.09 -6.53 -21.31
CA LEU A 67 7.09 -7.21 -20.49
C LEU A 67 7.42 -6.43 -19.19
N ASP A 68 7.59 -5.13 -19.29
CA ASP A 68 7.91 -4.27 -18.13
C ASP A 68 6.78 -4.30 -17.08
N ASP A 69 5.52 -4.28 -17.50
CA ASP A 69 4.37 -4.37 -16.60
C ASP A 69 4.24 -5.76 -15.96
N ARG A 70 4.50 -6.82 -16.76
CA ARG A 70 4.51 -8.21 -16.26
C ARG A 70 5.62 -8.44 -15.25
N LEU A 71 6.83 -7.98 -15.52
CA LEU A 71 7.94 -8.05 -14.57
C LEU A 71 7.67 -7.24 -13.31
N PHE A 72 6.97 -6.11 -13.45
CA PHE A 72 6.57 -5.32 -12.31
C PHE A 72 5.53 -6.04 -11.44
N ASP A 73 4.53 -6.70 -12.04
CA ASP A 73 3.57 -7.55 -11.32
C ASP A 73 4.29 -8.62 -10.48
N LEU A 74 5.26 -9.33 -11.09
CA LEU A 74 6.05 -10.35 -10.39
C LEU A 74 6.81 -9.76 -9.18
N LYS A 75 7.42 -8.57 -9.35
CA LYS A 75 8.10 -7.88 -8.26
C LYS A 75 7.16 -7.45 -7.14
N VAL A 76 5.95 -6.99 -7.48
CA VAL A 76 4.91 -6.63 -6.49
C VAL A 76 4.55 -7.83 -5.63
N TRP A 77 4.32 -8.99 -6.23
CA TRP A 77 3.93 -10.19 -5.50
C TRP A 77 5.08 -10.79 -4.68
N LEU A 78 6.29 -10.82 -5.21
CA LEU A 78 7.48 -11.29 -4.46
C LEU A 78 7.84 -10.35 -3.30
N SER A 79 7.69 -9.03 -3.49
CA SER A 79 7.84 -8.06 -2.40
C SER A 79 6.82 -8.32 -1.28
N SER A 80 5.55 -8.58 -1.65
CA SER A 80 4.50 -8.95 -0.68
C SER A 80 4.81 -10.27 0.04
N ALA A 81 5.24 -11.30 -0.69
CA ALA A 81 5.60 -12.59 -0.11
C ALA A 81 6.74 -12.48 0.91
N SER A 82 7.78 -11.71 0.60
CA SER A 82 8.87 -11.43 1.55
C SER A 82 8.39 -10.71 2.81
N LYS A 83 7.55 -9.67 2.64
CA LYS A 83 6.99 -8.90 3.76
C LYS A 83 6.05 -9.73 4.65
N GLY A 84 5.28 -10.64 4.06
CA GLY A 84 4.45 -11.56 4.83
C GLY A 84 5.29 -12.45 5.76
N GLN A 85 6.40 -13.00 5.27
CA GLN A 85 7.31 -13.80 6.07
C GLN A 85 7.94 -12.99 7.22
N ASN A 86 8.32 -11.74 6.96
CA ASN A 86 8.84 -10.86 8.00
C ASN A 86 7.77 -10.46 9.02
N THR A 87 6.56 -10.17 8.58
CA THR A 87 5.45 -9.86 9.49
C THR A 87 5.15 -11.02 10.43
N CYS A 88 5.29 -12.26 9.97
CA CYS A 88 5.22 -13.45 10.81
C CYS A 88 6.33 -13.45 11.89
N CYS A 89 7.59 -13.17 11.51
CA CYS A 89 8.69 -13.05 12.45
C CYS A 89 8.45 -11.94 13.49
N ASP A 90 8.08 -10.74 13.02
CA ASP A 90 7.82 -9.58 13.87
C ASP A 90 6.67 -9.83 14.89
N ALA A 91 5.67 -10.64 14.49
CA ALA A 91 4.58 -11.01 15.39
C ALA A 91 5.06 -11.85 16.59
N PHE A 92 6.06 -12.68 16.39
CA PHE A 92 6.66 -13.50 17.45
C PHE A 92 7.72 -12.76 18.28
N GLU A 93 8.33 -11.68 17.76
CA GLU A 93 9.30 -10.87 18.54
C GLU A 93 8.70 -10.27 19.80
N LYS A 94 7.39 -9.95 19.77
CA LYS A 94 6.66 -9.38 20.92
C LYS A 94 6.21 -10.43 21.93
N THR A 95 6.45 -11.72 21.67
CA THR A 95 6.14 -12.81 22.60
C THR A 95 7.34 -13.12 23.51
N SER A 96 7.10 -13.70 24.67
CA SER A 96 8.16 -14.06 25.60
C SER A 96 9.04 -15.21 25.05
N GLY A 97 10.35 -15.13 25.31
CA GLY A 97 11.29 -16.22 25.02
C GLY A 97 11.92 -16.15 23.62
N GLU A 98 12.42 -17.27 23.14
CA GLU A 98 13.18 -17.40 21.88
C GLU A 98 12.27 -17.59 20.64
N ALA A 99 10.96 -17.45 20.78
CA ALA A 99 10.01 -17.78 19.72
C ALA A 99 10.24 -16.93 18.45
N GLY A 100 10.56 -15.64 18.60
CA GLY A 100 10.88 -14.75 17.48
C GLY A 100 12.13 -15.19 16.71
N GLU A 101 13.21 -15.52 17.40
CA GLU A 101 14.46 -16.01 16.77
C GLU A 101 14.26 -17.38 16.11
N ARG A 102 13.54 -18.29 16.75
CA ARG A 102 13.18 -19.58 16.16
C ARG A 102 12.33 -19.42 14.90
N MET A 103 11.40 -18.46 14.88
CA MET A 103 10.59 -18.18 13.68
C MET A 103 11.43 -17.58 12.55
N LYS A 104 12.38 -16.68 12.86
CA LYS A 104 13.32 -16.15 11.87
C LYS A 104 14.15 -17.25 11.22
N GLU A 105 14.67 -18.19 12.01
CA GLU A 105 15.45 -19.31 11.47
C GLU A 105 14.58 -20.25 10.62
N LEU A 106 13.35 -20.55 11.05
CA LEU A 106 12.40 -21.35 10.28
C LEU A 106 12.05 -20.77 8.92
N LEU A 107 11.90 -19.43 8.81
CA LEU A 107 11.51 -18.77 7.55
C LEU A 107 12.70 -18.32 6.69
N LYS A 108 13.94 -18.45 7.19
CA LYS A 108 15.14 -17.94 6.55
C LYS A 108 15.30 -18.43 5.10
N VAL A 109 15.18 -19.73 4.89
CA VAL A 109 15.39 -20.37 3.57
C VAL A 109 14.36 -19.85 2.55
N SER A 110 13.08 -19.88 2.89
CA SER A 110 12.04 -19.41 1.97
C SER A 110 12.16 -17.91 1.67
N LYS A 111 12.54 -17.11 2.67
CA LYS A 111 12.77 -15.69 2.51
C LYS A 111 13.96 -15.40 1.59
N GLU A 112 15.10 -16.05 1.80
CA GLU A 112 16.29 -15.90 0.96
C GLU A 112 16.01 -16.30 -0.49
N LEU A 113 15.29 -17.38 -0.72
CA LEU A 113 14.87 -17.82 -2.04
C LEU A 113 13.91 -16.83 -2.71
N THR A 114 12.96 -16.26 -1.95
CA THR A 114 12.03 -15.25 -2.44
C THR A 114 12.78 -13.98 -2.88
N VAL A 115 13.69 -13.46 -2.06
CA VAL A 115 14.51 -12.27 -2.36
C VAL A 115 15.46 -12.55 -3.52
N THR A 116 16.08 -13.73 -3.57
CA THR A 116 16.97 -14.12 -4.67
C THR A 116 16.21 -14.17 -5.99
N THR A 117 15.01 -14.72 -5.99
CA THR A 117 14.16 -14.78 -7.20
C THR A 117 13.73 -13.36 -7.62
N PHE A 118 13.40 -12.48 -6.67
CA PHE A 118 13.13 -11.07 -6.96
C PHE A 118 14.33 -10.41 -7.67
N ASN A 119 15.53 -10.59 -7.16
CA ASN A 119 16.74 -10.01 -7.74
C ASN A 119 17.03 -10.58 -9.15
N MET A 120 16.75 -11.84 -9.39
CA MET A 120 16.89 -12.44 -10.73
C MET A 120 15.90 -11.84 -11.74
N ILE A 121 14.66 -11.56 -11.33
CA ILE A 121 13.64 -10.90 -12.17
C ILE A 121 14.07 -9.44 -12.45
N ASP A 122 14.60 -8.74 -11.47
CA ASP A 122 15.09 -7.38 -11.64
C ASP A 122 16.27 -7.30 -12.62
N THR A 123 17.22 -8.23 -12.50
CA THR A 123 18.36 -8.36 -13.42
C THR A 123 17.90 -8.70 -14.84
N LEU A 124 16.95 -9.63 -14.99
CA LEU A 124 16.36 -9.97 -16.29
C LEU A 124 15.71 -8.75 -16.96
N GLY A 125 14.92 -7.98 -16.22
CA GLY A 125 14.30 -6.76 -16.74
C GLY A 125 15.33 -5.71 -17.18
N THR A 126 16.42 -5.56 -16.45
CA THR A 126 17.52 -4.65 -16.80
C THR A 126 18.25 -5.13 -18.07
N PHE A 127 18.51 -6.41 -18.18
CA PHE A 127 19.15 -7.03 -19.36
C PHE A 127 18.29 -6.87 -20.62
N LEU A 128 16.98 -7.13 -20.53
CA LEU A 128 16.07 -7.03 -21.67
C LEU A 128 15.93 -5.57 -22.15
N ARG A 129 15.85 -4.59 -21.23
CA ARG A 129 15.89 -3.16 -21.60
C ARG A 129 17.20 -2.78 -22.28
N GLY A 130 18.32 -3.35 -21.84
CA GLY A 130 19.64 -3.17 -22.48
C GLY A 130 19.64 -3.67 -23.92
N LEU A 131 19.06 -4.84 -24.20
CA LEU A 131 18.94 -5.39 -25.55
C LEU A 131 18.04 -4.55 -26.46
N GLN A 132 16.92 -4.03 -25.94
CA GLN A 132 16.06 -3.10 -26.66
C GLN A 132 16.80 -1.80 -27.04
N SER A 133 17.56 -1.22 -26.12
CA SER A 133 18.34 0.00 -26.38
C SER A 133 19.46 -0.20 -27.40
N MET A 134 19.93 -1.44 -27.59
CA MET A 134 20.95 -1.81 -28.58
C MET A 134 20.33 -2.19 -29.97
N GLY A 135 18.99 -2.17 -30.12
CA GLY A 135 18.31 -2.56 -31.36
C GLY A 135 18.41 -4.06 -31.69
N VAL A 136 18.84 -4.89 -30.72
CA VAL A 136 18.94 -6.35 -30.90
C VAL A 136 17.56 -6.99 -30.87
N VAL A 137 16.59 -6.31 -30.26
CA VAL A 137 15.17 -6.68 -30.26
C VAL A 137 14.43 -5.56 -30.99
N PRO A 138 13.69 -5.84 -32.09
CA PRO A 138 12.99 -4.80 -32.83
C PRO A 138 11.97 -4.07 -31.95
N GLU A 139 11.97 -2.73 -32.00
CA GLU A 139 10.77 -1.98 -31.64
C GLU A 139 9.72 -2.34 -32.69
N GLN A 140 8.61 -2.96 -32.31
CA GLN A 140 7.50 -3.16 -33.23
C GLN A 140 6.95 -1.78 -33.58
N GLU A 141 7.16 -1.37 -34.83
CA GLU A 141 6.52 -0.20 -35.40
C GLU A 141 5.01 -0.41 -35.30
N ALA A 142 4.33 0.49 -34.61
CA ALA A 142 2.89 0.58 -34.66
C ALA A 142 2.50 0.80 -36.13
N GLN A 143 1.93 -0.20 -36.79
CA GLN A 143 1.39 -0.11 -38.14
C GLN A 143 0.21 0.86 -38.13
N GLY A 144 0.51 2.14 -38.29
CA GLY A 144 -0.42 3.20 -38.63
C GLY A 144 -0.26 3.55 -40.09
N GLN A 145 -1.26 3.22 -40.90
CA GLN A 145 -1.33 3.60 -42.33
C GLN A 145 -1.20 5.12 -42.54
N GLY A 146 -0.32 5.44 -43.44
CA GLY A 146 0.02 6.56 -44.18
C GLY A 146 -0.65 7.92 -44.02
N ALA A 147 0.15 8.97 -43.87
CA ALA A 147 0.06 10.23 -44.64
C ALA A 147 1.42 10.94 -44.58
N ASN A 148 1.98 11.18 -45.75
CA ASN A 148 3.15 12.01 -46.02
C ASN A 148 2.98 13.43 -45.49
N THR A 149 3.99 13.94 -44.77
CA THR A 149 4.47 15.35 -44.96
C THR A 149 5.87 15.49 -44.33
N GLN A 150 6.73 16.07 -45.15
CA GLN A 150 8.11 16.48 -44.87
C GLN A 150 8.18 17.63 -43.86
N GLY A 151 9.19 17.59 -43.00
CA GLY A 151 9.83 18.83 -42.60
C GLY A 151 10.00 19.10 -41.10
N GLN A 152 11.24 19.11 -40.70
CA GLN A 152 11.91 19.89 -39.66
C GLN A 152 12.01 19.35 -38.22
N SER A 153 13.23 19.13 -37.90
CA SER A 153 13.93 18.98 -36.62
C SER A 153 13.43 19.95 -35.53
N GLY A 154 13.12 19.38 -34.37
CA GLY A 154 12.82 20.14 -33.16
C GLY A 154 12.48 19.21 -32.04
N SER A 155 13.53 18.78 -31.28
CA SER A 155 13.41 17.90 -30.12
C SER A 155 12.61 18.54 -29.00
N THR A 156 11.37 18.15 -28.86
CA THR A 156 10.61 18.24 -27.61
C THR A 156 9.69 17.01 -27.56
N ARG A 157 10.08 15.98 -26.82
CA ARG A 157 9.21 14.85 -26.55
C ARG A 157 7.98 15.34 -25.73
N ARG A 158 6.94 15.75 -26.40
CA ARG A 158 5.60 15.73 -25.86
C ARG A 158 5.22 14.24 -25.69
N LEU A 159 5.00 13.82 -24.45
CA LEU A 159 4.26 12.59 -24.15
C LEU A 159 2.86 12.76 -24.75
N LEU A 160 2.67 12.24 -25.94
CA LEU A 160 1.35 12.08 -26.55
C LEU A 160 0.61 11.01 -25.74
N GLN A 161 -0.41 11.43 -25.00
CA GLN A 161 -1.46 10.53 -24.51
C GLN A 161 -2.21 9.97 -25.73
N VAL A 162 -1.77 8.83 -26.23
CA VAL A 162 -2.59 8.03 -27.14
C VAL A 162 -3.55 7.22 -26.25
N PRO A 163 -4.87 7.40 -26.35
CA PRO A 163 -5.81 6.50 -25.67
C PRO A 163 -5.57 5.09 -26.18
N LEU A 164 -5.33 4.14 -25.28
CA LEU A 164 -5.23 2.74 -25.63
C LEU A 164 -6.51 2.31 -26.35
N PRO A 165 -6.41 1.49 -27.45
CA PRO A 165 -7.57 0.92 -28.09
C PRO A 165 -8.42 0.13 -27.08
N PRO A 166 -9.75 0.07 -27.23
CA PRO A 166 -10.67 -0.58 -26.30
C PRO A 166 -10.40 -2.07 -26.06
N ASP A 167 -9.70 -2.72 -26.97
CA ASP A 167 -9.34 -4.14 -26.98
C ASP A 167 -8.05 -4.47 -26.23
N GLN A 168 -7.23 -3.47 -25.86
CA GLN A 168 -6.02 -3.66 -25.04
C GLN A 168 -6.24 -3.45 -23.55
N VAL A 169 -7.47 -3.21 -23.13
CA VAL A 169 -7.81 -3.11 -21.70
C VAL A 169 -7.81 -4.53 -21.11
N PRO A 170 -7.07 -4.79 -20.01
CA PRO A 170 -7.08 -6.10 -19.38
C PRO A 170 -8.51 -6.60 -19.16
N ALA A 171 -8.75 -7.91 -19.34
CA ALA A 171 -10.09 -8.49 -19.30
C ALA A 171 -10.88 -8.24 -18.00
N TRP A 172 -10.18 -7.87 -16.91
CA TRP A 172 -10.78 -7.47 -15.63
C TRP A 172 -11.24 -6.00 -15.60
N VAL A 173 -10.84 -5.19 -16.60
CA VAL A 173 -11.22 -3.78 -16.71
C VAL A 173 -12.26 -3.62 -17.80
N LYS A 174 -13.53 -3.66 -17.45
CA LYS A 174 -14.60 -3.39 -18.42
C LYS A 174 -14.78 -1.88 -18.64
N PRO A 175 -15.08 -1.42 -19.86
CA PRO A 175 -15.24 -0.01 -20.20
C PRO A 175 -16.26 0.78 -19.36
N ASN A 176 -17.13 0.07 -18.65
CA ASN A 176 -18.21 0.64 -17.84
C ASN A 176 -17.75 1.21 -16.47
N TRP A 177 -16.52 0.97 -16.04
CA TRP A 177 -16.03 1.43 -14.74
C TRP A 177 -15.74 2.93 -14.70
N LYS A 178 -15.43 3.55 -15.86
CA LYS A 178 -15.17 5.00 -15.93
C LYS A 178 -16.31 5.85 -15.35
N ASN A 179 -17.54 5.36 -15.41
CA ASN A 179 -18.72 6.07 -14.90
C ASN A 179 -19.06 5.71 -13.44
N LEU A 180 -18.40 4.73 -12.84
CA LEU A 180 -18.71 4.32 -11.47
C LEU A 180 -18.19 5.31 -10.43
N LEU A 181 -17.04 5.93 -10.67
CA LEU A 181 -16.48 6.94 -9.77
C LEU A 181 -17.02 8.35 -10.05
N ALA A 182 -17.70 8.57 -11.17
CA ALA A 182 -18.33 9.83 -11.52
C ALA A 182 -19.77 9.90 -10.97
N GLY A 183 -20.05 10.85 -10.09
CA GLY A 183 -21.38 11.09 -9.53
C GLY A 183 -21.98 9.89 -8.79
N ASP A 184 -23.29 9.69 -8.89
CA ASP A 184 -24.03 8.64 -8.20
C ASP A 184 -24.16 7.32 -8.99
N GLY A 185 -23.39 7.16 -10.05
CA GLY A 185 -23.47 5.98 -10.94
C GLY A 185 -23.21 4.65 -10.24
N ALA A 186 -22.32 4.61 -9.25
CA ALA A 186 -22.05 3.42 -8.45
C ALA A 186 -23.21 3.09 -7.52
N LYS A 187 -23.84 4.08 -6.89
CA LYS A 187 -24.97 3.90 -5.98
C LYS A 187 -26.16 3.29 -6.72
N ALA A 188 -26.45 3.77 -7.93
CA ALA A 188 -27.55 3.25 -8.76
C ALA A 188 -27.33 1.80 -9.24
N LYS A 189 -26.08 1.33 -9.29
CA LYS A 189 -25.69 -0.04 -9.71
C LYS A 189 -25.32 -0.94 -8.54
N ALA A 190 -25.60 -0.54 -7.30
CA ALA A 190 -25.22 -1.30 -6.13
C ALA A 190 -25.89 -2.69 -6.09
N HIS A 191 -25.07 -3.73 -5.90
CA HIS A 191 -25.50 -5.11 -5.69
C HIS A 191 -26.00 -5.35 -4.26
N ALA A 192 -25.42 -4.60 -3.31
CA ALA A 192 -25.81 -4.59 -1.91
C ALA A 192 -25.97 -3.15 -1.43
N VAL A 193 -27.09 -2.87 -0.75
CA VAL A 193 -27.34 -1.58 -0.09
C VAL A 193 -27.41 -1.80 1.40
N VAL A 194 -26.50 -1.15 2.14
CA VAL A 194 -26.43 -1.19 3.60
C VAL A 194 -27.06 0.06 4.17
N ALA A 195 -27.97 -0.08 5.13
CA ALA A 195 -28.57 1.03 5.84
C ALA A 195 -28.89 0.63 7.29
N ALA A 196 -28.28 1.30 8.26
CA ALA A 196 -28.48 1.03 9.69
C ALA A 196 -29.95 1.17 10.13
N ASN A 197 -30.70 2.08 9.49
CA ASN A 197 -32.13 2.30 9.75
C ASN A 197 -33.04 1.25 9.10
N GLY A 198 -32.50 0.24 8.39
CA GLY A 198 -33.26 -0.82 7.73
C GLY A 198 -33.85 -0.46 6.36
N SER A 199 -33.56 0.70 5.80
CA SER A 199 -34.00 1.09 4.44
C SER A 199 -33.16 0.48 3.31
N GLY A 200 -32.17 -0.37 3.63
CA GLY A 200 -31.34 -1.14 2.70
C GLY A 200 -31.66 -2.62 2.77
N LYS A 201 -31.09 -3.41 1.85
CA LYS A 201 -31.15 -4.88 1.88
C LYS A 201 -30.44 -5.46 3.11
N PHE A 202 -29.39 -4.80 3.58
CA PHE A 202 -28.61 -5.20 4.74
C PHE A 202 -28.62 -4.10 5.80
N LYS A 203 -28.61 -4.47 7.08
CA LYS A 203 -28.45 -3.53 8.20
C LYS A 203 -27.00 -3.35 8.62
N THR A 204 -26.16 -4.35 8.36
CA THR A 204 -24.74 -4.36 8.71
C THR A 204 -23.85 -4.48 7.47
N ILE A 205 -22.65 -3.94 7.56
CA ILE A 205 -21.66 -4.03 6.49
C ILE A 205 -21.16 -5.47 6.39
N ASN A 206 -20.95 -6.14 7.52
CA ASN A 206 -20.50 -7.53 7.56
C ASN A 206 -21.46 -8.48 6.84
N ASP A 207 -22.78 -8.25 6.92
CA ASP A 207 -23.74 -9.08 6.19
C ASP A 207 -23.71 -8.81 4.68
N ALA A 208 -23.47 -7.57 4.27
CA ALA A 208 -23.25 -7.25 2.86
C ALA A 208 -21.95 -7.87 2.33
N VAL A 209 -20.87 -7.85 3.11
CA VAL A 209 -19.59 -8.48 2.76
C VAL A 209 -19.72 -9.99 2.56
N LYS A 210 -20.51 -10.69 3.39
CA LYS A 210 -20.80 -12.12 3.21
C LYS A 210 -21.52 -12.44 1.89
N SER A 211 -22.21 -11.47 1.29
CA SER A 211 -22.93 -11.66 0.02
C SER A 211 -22.04 -11.47 -1.22
N ILE A 212 -20.78 -11.08 -1.06
CA ILE A 212 -19.83 -10.93 -2.18
C ILE A 212 -19.51 -12.32 -2.75
N PRO A 213 -19.74 -12.56 -4.06
CA PRO A 213 -19.34 -13.81 -4.69
C PRO A 213 -17.82 -14.00 -4.64
N PRO A 214 -17.32 -15.18 -4.27
CA PRO A 214 -15.88 -15.43 -4.24
C PRO A 214 -15.31 -15.42 -5.65
N ASN A 215 -14.12 -14.79 -5.81
CA ASN A 215 -13.36 -14.71 -7.06
C ASN A 215 -14.20 -14.19 -8.26
N SER A 216 -15.12 -13.27 -8.01
CA SER A 216 -15.96 -12.70 -9.06
C SER A 216 -15.08 -11.98 -10.10
N PRO A 217 -15.28 -12.23 -11.41
CA PRO A 217 -14.64 -11.46 -12.47
C PRO A 217 -15.29 -10.08 -12.65
N GLU A 218 -16.47 -9.87 -12.06
CA GLU A 218 -17.24 -8.64 -12.15
C GLU A 218 -17.07 -7.81 -10.87
N MET A 219 -17.13 -6.46 -11.02
CA MET A 219 -17.14 -5.56 -9.88
C MET A 219 -18.41 -5.73 -9.04
N TYR A 220 -18.25 -6.07 -7.76
CA TYR A 220 -19.34 -6.12 -6.80
C TYR A 220 -19.41 -4.82 -6.02
N ILE A 221 -20.53 -4.11 -6.14
CA ILE A 221 -20.69 -2.75 -5.57
C ILE A 221 -21.54 -2.84 -4.30
N ILE A 222 -20.98 -2.35 -3.19
CA ILE A 222 -21.67 -2.17 -1.91
C ILE A 222 -21.88 -0.67 -1.70
N TYR A 223 -23.13 -0.24 -1.67
CA TYR A 223 -23.50 1.11 -1.27
C TYR A 223 -23.86 1.14 0.22
N ILE A 224 -23.13 1.94 0.98
CA ILE A 224 -23.38 2.14 2.41
C ILE A 224 -23.99 3.53 2.58
N LYS A 225 -25.28 3.57 2.95
CA LYS A 225 -25.98 4.82 3.20
C LYS A 225 -25.39 5.55 4.40
N GLU A 226 -25.72 6.84 4.51
CA GLU A 226 -25.36 7.65 5.68
C GLU A 226 -25.70 6.96 6.99
N GLY A 227 -24.81 7.07 7.96
CA GLY A 227 -24.94 6.46 9.29
C GLY A 227 -23.59 6.14 9.92
N VAL A 228 -23.63 5.77 11.18
CA VAL A 228 -22.47 5.30 11.93
C VAL A 228 -22.58 3.80 12.14
N TYR A 229 -21.60 3.07 11.63
CA TYR A 229 -21.53 1.61 11.66
C TYR A 229 -20.42 1.17 12.60
N ALA A 230 -20.77 0.75 13.81
CA ALA A 230 -19.83 0.27 14.82
C ALA A 230 -19.46 -1.20 14.53
N GLU A 231 -18.63 -1.44 13.52
CA GLU A 231 -18.27 -2.77 13.03
C GLU A 231 -16.77 -2.87 12.76
N ASN A 232 -16.15 -4.04 13.05
CA ASN A 232 -14.89 -4.40 12.45
C ASN A 232 -15.16 -5.28 11.22
N VAL A 233 -14.72 -4.83 10.06
CA VAL A 233 -15.04 -5.41 8.76
C VAL A 233 -13.78 -5.92 8.09
N VAL A 234 -13.84 -7.09 7.45
CA VAL A 234 -12.74 -7.60 6.62
C VAL A 234 -13.30 -8.08 5.28
N ILE A 235 -12.82 -7.49 4.18
CA ILE A 235 -12.99 -8.01 2.83
C ILE A 235 -11.83 -8.98 2.59
N GLY A 236 -12.13 -10.27 2.53
CA GLY A 236 -11.14 -11.34 2.45
C GLY A 236 -10.59 -11.58 1.04
N TRP A 237 -9.63 -12.46 0.94
CA TRP A 237 -8.86 -12.77 -0.28
C TRP A 237 -9.67 -13.17 -1.51
N THR A 238 -10.73 -13.96 -1.30
CA THR A 238 -11.58 -14.44 -2.38
C THR A 238 -12.60 -13.40 -2.81
N GLN A 239 -12.71 -12.31 -2.08
CA GLN A 239 -13.62 -11.20 -2.36
C GLN A 239 -12.89 -10.14 -3.19
N THR A 240 -12.62 -10.47 -4.43
CA THR A 240 -11.94 -9.61 -5.40
C THR A 240 -12.93 -8.75 -6.17
N ASN A 241 -12.42 -7.66 -6.79
CA ASN A 241 -13.23 -6.74 -7.60
C ASN A 241 -14.41 -6.15 -6.81
N VAL A 242 -14.12 -5.55 -5.66
CA VAL A 242 -15.13 -4.96 -4.77
C VAL A 242 -15.03 -3.45 -4.78
N MET A 243 -16.17 -2.78 -4.94
CA MET A 243 -16.30 -1.34 -4.75
C MET A 243 -17.21 -1.04 -3.55
N VAL A 244 -16.73 -0.18 -2.67
CA VAL A 244 -17.53 0.37 -1.56
C VAL A 244 -17.75 1.86 -1.83
N VAL A 245 -19.00 2.31 -1.76
CA VAL A 245 -19.35 3.72 -1.92
C VAL A 245 -20.26 4.19 -0.79
N GLY A 246 -19.93 5.34 -0.20
CA GLY A 246 -20.71 6.00 0.84
C GLY A 246 -21.46 7.23 0.35
N ASP A 247 -22.05 7.98 1.28
CA ASP A 247 -22.71 9.27 1.04
C ASP A 247 -21.81 10.47 1.35
N GLY A 248 -20.58 10.20 1.70
CA GLY A 248 -19.56 11.19 2.07
C GLY A 248 -18.77 10.75 3.30
N PRO A 249 -17.50 11.15 3.44
CA PRO A 249 -16.63 10.67 4.50
C PRO A 249 -17.08 11.09 5.92
N GLU A 250 -17.87 12.15 6.03
CA GLU A 250 -18.46 12.59 7.30
C GLU A 250 -19.87 12.02 7.54
N LYS A 251 -20.53 11.50 6.49
CA LYS A 251 -21.91 10.99 6.56
C LYS A 251 -21.94 9.47 6.74
N THR A 252 -21.11 8.74 6.01
CA THR A 252 -20.98 7.28 6.09
C THR A 252 -19.72 6.95 6.87
N LYS A 253 -19.86 6.65 8.17
CA LYS A 253 -18.74 6.40 9.06
C LYS A 253 -18.72 4.97 9.57
N ILE A 254 -17.60 4.28 9.40
CA ILE A 254 -17.34 2.94 9.95
C ILE A 254 -16.36 3.13 11.12
N THR A 255 -16.76 2.70 12.33
CA THR A 255 -16.00 2.97 13.56
C THR A 255 -15.71 1.70 14.35
N GLY A 256 -14.55 1.67 15.00
CA GLY A 256 -14.09 0.60 15.88
C GLY A 256 -13.17 1.15 16.96
N SER A 257 -12.73 0.27 17.87
CA SER A 257 -11.87 0.69 18.99
C SER A 257 -10.86 -0.39 19.40
N ARG A 258 -10.56 -1.35 18.52
CA ARG A 258 -9.53 -2.35 18.80
C ARG A 258 -8.15 -1.71 18.82
N SER A 259 -7.31 -2.11 19.79
CA SER A 259 -5.96 -1.58 19.99
C SER A 259 -5.02 -2.63 20.56
N GLU A 260 -3.70 -2.38 20.52
CA GLU A 260 -2.72 -3.27 21.13
C GLU A 260 -2.97 -3.45 22.63
N LYS A 261 -3.26 -2.38 23.36
CA LYS A 261 -3.55 -2.46 24.80
C LYS A 261 -4.80 -3.26 25.14
N ARG A 262 -5.74 -3.38 24.19
CA ARG A 262 -6.94 -4.22 24.31
C ARG A 262 -6.70 -5.67 23.84
N GLY A 263 -5.46 -6.06 23.58
CA GLY A 263 -5.08 -7.44 23.21
C GLY A 263 -5.13 -7.76 21.73
N TYR A 264 -5.30 -6.76 20.84
CA TYR A 264 -5.28 -6.93 19.40
C TYR A 264 -3.91 -6.56 18.85
N ASN A 265 -3.32 -7.39 17.98
CA ASN A 265 -2.15 -6.95 17.23
C ASN A 265 -2.53 -5.91 16.16
N THR A 266 -1.54 -5.27 15.55
CA THR A 266 -1.75 -4.20 14.57
C THR A 266 -2.68 -4.61 13.42
N LEU A 267 -2.56 -5.84 12.87
CA LEU A 267 -3.44 -6.31 11.80
C LEU A 267 -4.89 -6.47 12.25
N GLN A 268 -5.09 -7.06 13.44
CA GLN A 268 -6.41 -7.36 13.99
C GLN A 268 -7.11 -6.13 14.56
N SER A 269 -6.36 -5.05 14.83
CA SER A 269 -6.92 -3.81 15.35
C SER A 269 -7.71 -3.04 14.31
N ALA A 270 -7.53 -3.33 13.02
CA ALA A 270 -8.16 -2.60 11.94
C ALA A 270 -9.69 -2.56 12.05
N THR A 271 -10.25 -1.35 11.98
CA THR A 271 -11.69 -1.17 11.88
C THR A 271 -12.18 -1.71 10.54
N PHE A 272 -11.47 -1.41 9.45
CA PHE A 272 -11.76 -1.94 8.14
C PHE A 272 -10.49 -2.51 7.49
N GLY A 273 -10.50 -3.79 7.16
CA GLY A 273 -9.41 -4.52 6.52
C GLY A 273 -9.77 -4.99 5.11
N VAL A 274 -8.81 -4.92 4.18
CA VAL A 274 -9.01 -5.37 2.80
C VAL A 274 -7.85 -6.24 2.37
N ASP A 275 -8.15 -7.45 1.95
CA ASP A 275 -7.21 -8.42 1.40
C ASP A 275 -7.50 -8.76 -0.09
N GLY A 276 -8.75 -8.56 -0.55
CA GLY A 276 -9.17 -8.86 -1.92
C GLY A 276 -8.69 -7.84 -2.94
N PHE A 277 -8.13 -8.30 -4.05
CA PHE A 277 -7.55 -7.44 -5.10
C PHE A 277 -8.58 -6.61 -5.86
N ASN A 278 -8.12 -5.53 -6.49
CA ASN A 278 -8.95 -4.59 -7.26
C ASN A 278 -10.04 -3.96 -6.38
N PHE A 279 -9.65 -3.47 -5.22
CA PHE A 279 -10.55 -2.79 -4.29
C PHE A 279 -10.67 -1.31 -4.62
N LEU A 280 -11.90 -0.81 -4.71
CA LEU A 280 -12.19 0.60 -4.86
C LEU A 280 -13.04 1.07 -3.68
N VAL A 281 -12.74 2.23 -3.12
CA VAL A 281 -13.59 2.87 -2.12
C VAL A 281 -13.68 4.37 -2.32
N LYS A 282 -14.89 4.90 -2.14
CA LYS A 282 -15.15 6.33 -2.29
C LYS A 282 -16.19 6.82 -1.28
N ASP A 283 -15.98 8.05 -0.79
CA ASP A 283 -16.95 8.78 0.02
C ASP A 283 -17.30 8.08 1.37
N VAL A 284 -16.30 7.47 2.05
CA VAL A 284 -16.45 6.75 3.32
C VAL A 284 -15.45 7.25 4.36
N GLY A 285 -15.91 7.38 5.61
CA GLY A 285 -15.06 7.61 6.78
C GLY A 285 -14.75 6.31 7.52
N PHE A 286 -13.49 6.10 7.86
CA PHE A 286 -12.97 4.99 8.67
C PHE A 286 -12.37 5.58 9.95
N GLU A 287 -12.78 5.08 11.09
CA GLU A 287 -12.33 5.61 12.38
C GLU A 287 -11.92 4.48 13.32
N ASN A 288 -10.79 4.65 14.00
CA ASN A 288 -10.47 3.88 15.19
C ASN A 288 -10.43 4.84 16.40
N THR A 289 -11.32 4.62 17.34
CA THR A 289 -11.54 5.51 18.50
C THR A 289 -10.66 5.16 19.71
N ALA A 290 -9.73 4.20 19.59
CA ALA A 290 -8.79 3.90 20.66
C ALA A 290 -7.98 5.15 21.04
N ALA A 291 -7.78 5.37 22.34
CA ALA A 291 -7.08 6.56 22.84
C ALA A 291 -5.60 6.56 22.43
N PRO A 292 -4.92 7.73 22.37
CA PRO A 292 -3.51 7.82 21.99
C PRO A 292 -2.56 7.03 22.91
N THR A 293 -3.01 6.67 24.11
CA THR A 293 -2.26 5.86 25.09
C THR A 293 -2.44 4.35 24.88
N GLU A 294 -3.23 3.91 23.91
CA GLU A 294 -3.57 2.49 23.73
C GLU A 294 -2.66 1.74 22.71
N GLY A 295 -1.63 2.43 22.18
CA GLY A 295 -0.71 1.88 21.19
C GLY A 295 -1.34 1.72 19.80
N PRO A 296 -0.80 0.87 18.93
CA PRO A 296 -1.29 0.61 17.58
C PRO A 296 -2.79 0.35 17.51
N ALA A 297 -3.50 1.12 16.66
CA ALA A 297 -4.95 1.06 16.52
C ALA A 297 -5.39 1.53 15.12
N VAL A 298 -5.50 0.59 14.19
CA VAL A 298 -5.68 0.86 12.77
C VAL A 298 -7.14 1.20 12.44
N ALA A 299 -7.36 2.29 11.72
CA ALA A 299 -8.68 2.62 11.15
C ALA A 299 -8.90 1.89 9.82
N LEU A 300 -7.94 1.96 8.90
CA LEU A 300 -8.01 1.29 7.59
C LEU A 300 -6.72 0.51 7.31
N ARG A 301 -6.84 -0.78 6.98
CA ARG A 301 -5.75 -1.63 6.51
C ARG A 301 -6.02 -2.09 5.09
N ILE A 302 -5.07 -1.88 4.19
CA ILE A 302 -5.15 -2.36 2.81
C ILE A 302 -3.97 -3.26 2.48
N ALA A 303 -4.30 -4.50 2.11
CA ALA A 303 -3.39 -5.49 1.59
C ALA A 303 -3.95 -6.07 0.28
N ALA A 304 -4.38 -5.18 -0.59
CA ALA A 304 -4.99 -5.46 -1.88
C ALA A 304 -4.19 -4.83 -3.01
N ASP A 305 -3.89 -5.59 -4.06
CA ASP A 305 -3.23 -5.04 -5.24
C ASP A 305 -4.20 -4.21 -6.08
N LYS A 306 -3.70 -3.08 -6.61
CA LYS A 306 -4.47 -2.12 -7.42
C LYS A 306 -5.65 -1.53 -6.64
N ALA A 307 -5.43 -1.23 -5.36
CA ALA A 307 -6.43 -0.57 -4.53
C ALA A 307 -6.50 0.93 -4.81
N VAL A 308 -7.73 1.47 -4.83
CA VAL A 308 -8.01 2.90 -5.08
C VAL A 308 -8.91 3.44 -3.99
N VAL A 309 -8.46 4.50 -3.33
CA VAL A 309 -9.17 5.17 -2.22
C VAL A 309 -9.34 6.64 -2.57
N ILE A 310 -10.61 7.09 -2.68
CA ILE A 310 -10.91 8.45 -3.15
C ILE A 310 -11.88 9.14 -2.20
N ASN A 311 -11.60 10.39 -1.86
CA ASN A 311 -12.46 11.22 -1.01
C ASN A 311 -12.92 10.47 0.25
N CYS A 312 -11.97 9.79 0.92
CA CYS A 312 -12.21 9.06 2.14
C CYS A 312 -11.54 9.75 3.32
N LYS A 313 -12.01 9.45 4.53
CA LYS A 313 -11.42 9.93 5.76
C LYS A 313 -10.94 8.76 6.60
N MET A 314 -9.71 8.84 7.10
CA MET A 314 -9.13 7.88 8.03
C MET A 314 -8.73 8.63 9.32
N ASP A 315 -9.47 8.38 10.40
CA ASP A 315 -9.24 9.02 11.70
C ASP A 315 -8.75 8.00 12.74
N GLY A 316 -7.67 8.33 13.42
CA GLY A 316 -7.11 7.52 14.50
C GLY A 316 -6.04 8.29 15.29
N TYR A 317 -5.19 7.55 15.95
CA TYR A 317 -4.00 8.05 16.62
C TYR A 317 -2.76 7.30 16.13
N GLN A 318 -2.17 6.40 16.93
CA GLN A 318 -1.03 5.60 16.47
C GLN A 318 -1.48 4.59 15.41
N ASP A 319 -0.73 4.50 14.28
CA ASP A 319 -0.94 3.51 13.23
C ASP A 319 -2.32 3.62 12.52
N THR A 320 -2.78 4.83 12.18
CA THR A 320 -4.14 5.04 11.63
C THR A 320 -4.37 4.33 10.30
N LEU A 321 -3.47 4.52 9.32
CA LEU A 321 -3.58 3.91 7.98
C LEU A 321 -2.44 2.93 7.72
N PHE A 322 -2.78 1.66 7.67
CA PHE A 322 -1.85 0.58 7.31
C PHE A 322 -1.92 0.28 5.80
N ALA A 323 -1.11 0.98 5.01
CA ALA A 323 -0.85 0.68 3.61
C ALA A 323 0.10 -0.52 3.51
N GLN A 324 -0.42 -1.73 3.77
CA GLN A 324 0.37 -2.89 4.17
C GLN A 324 1.29 -3.39 3.06
N VAL A 325 0.77 -3.77 1.90
CA VAL A 325 1.53 -4.32 0.76
C VAL A 325 0.82 -4.03 -0.56
N TYR A 326 1.45 -4.31 -1.69
CA TYR A 326 0.99 -4.15 -3.07
C TYR A 326 0.84 -2.70 -3.52
N ARG A 327 0.20 -2.48 -4.71
CA ARG A 327 -0.03 -1.16 -5.30
C ARG A 327 -1.29 -0.52 -4.75
N GLN A 328 -1.16 0.71 -4.26
CA GLN A 328 -2.28 1.45 -3.68
C GLN A 328 -2.23 2.92 -4.12
N TYR A 329 -3.37 3.47 -4.46
CA TYR A 329 -3.51 4.85 -4.86
C TYR A 329 -4.57 5.56 -4.01
N TYR A 330 -4.18 6.67 -3.40
CA TYR A 330 -5.02 7.49 -2.55
C TYR A 330 -5.15 8.88 -3.13
N ARG A 331 -6.37 9.42 -3.20
CA ARG A 331 -6.60 10.76 -3.74
C ARG A 331 -7.70 11.49 -2.99
N ASP A 332 -7.47 12.81 -2.75
CA ASP A 332 -8.43 13.70 -2.10
C ASP A 332 -8.89 13.17 -0.73
N CYS A 333 -8.02 12.42 -0.03
CA CYS A 333 -8.33 11.81 1.26
C CYS A 333 -7.90 12.70 2.42
N GLN A 334 -8.54 12.52 3.59
CA GLN A 334 -8.15 13.12 4.85
C GLN A 334 -7.63 12.01 5.77
N ILE A 335 -6.43 12.18 6.31
CA ILE A 335 -5.79 11.17 7.16
C ILE A 335 -5.29 11.87 8.42
N SER A 336 -5.75 11.45 9.59
CA SER A 336 -5.33 12.02 10.86
C SER A 336 -4.77 10.99 11.82
N GLY A 337 -3.74 11.36 12.56
CA GLY A 337 -3.11 10.47 13.53
C GLY A 337 -1.93 11.09 14.27
N THR A 338 -1.17 10.24 14.95
CA THR A 338 -0.03 10.66 15.79
C THR A 338 1.26 9.94 15.39
N ILE A 339 1.53 8.78 15.95
CA ILE A 339 2.75 8.00 15.68
C ILE A 339 2.54 7.11 14.47
N ASP A 340 3.43 7.22 13.46
CA ASP A 340 3.48 6.33 12.31
C ASP A 340 2.11 6.19 11.61
N PHE A 341 1.35 7.29 11.53
CA PHE A 341 -0.07 7.19 11.20
C PHE A 341 -0.37 6.95 9.71
N VAL A 342 0.64 6.99 8.83
CA VAL A 342 0.63 6.45 7.47
C VAL A 342 1.81 5.50 7.33
N PHE A 343 1.57 4.21 7.40
CA PHE A 343 2.66 3.25 7.47
C PHE A 343 2.43 1.99 6.62
N GLY A 344 3.50 1.24 6.41
CA GLY A 344 3.44 -0.05 5.73
C GLY A 344 4.52 -0.27 4.69
N GLY A 345 4.35 -1.35 3.91
CA GLY A 345 5.29 -1.82 2.89
C GLY A 345 4.72 -1.81 1.47
N SER A 346 3.67 -1.05 1.21
CA SER A 346 3.06 -0.93 -0.12
C SER A 346 3.92 -0.13 -1.11
N VAL A 347 3.59 -0.23 -2.38
CA VAL A 347 3.95 0.73 -3.40
C VAL A 347 2.78 1.70 -3.47
N SER A 348 2.87 2.85 -2.81
CA SER A 348 1.71 3.74 -2.64
C SER A 348 2.00 5.20 -2.95
N ILE A 349 1.01 5.85 -3.55
CA ILE A 349 1.01 7.29 -3.80
C ILE A 349 -0.25 7.90 -3.20
N PHE A 350 -0.05 9.00 -2.49
CA PHE A 350 -1.07 9.86 -1.92
C PHE A 350 -1.05 11.19 -2.67
N GLN A 351 -2.09 11.47 -3.46
CA GLN A 351 -2.19 12.74 -4.20
C GLN A 351 -3.29 13.64 -3.65
N ASN A 352 -2.96 14.92 -3.47
CA ASN A 352 -3.90 15.94 -3.01
C ASN A 352 -4.61 15.54 -1.70
N CYS A 353 -3.90 14.82 -0.81
CA CYS A 353 -4.44 14.40 0.47
C CYS A 353 -4.16 15.43 1.57
N HIS A 354 -5.06 15.51 2.56
CA HIS A 354 -4.89 16.28 3.77
C HIS A 354 -4.38 15.37 4.89
N ILE A 355 -3.14 15.59 5.29
CA ILE A 355 -2.44 14.84 6.34
C ILE A 355 -2.44 15.69 7.62
N MET A 356 -3.16 15.24 8.64
CA MET A 356 -3.40 16.01 9.86
C MET A 356 -2.73 15.34 11.06
N ALA A 357 -1.66 15.91 11.58
CA ALA A 357 -1.07 15.46 12.84
C ALA A 357 -1.96 15.87 14.02
N ARG A 358 -2.26 14.92 14.91
CA ARG A 358 -3.08 15.12 16.10
C ARG A 358 -2.20 15.20 17.33
N LYS A 359 -2.75 15.72 18.44
CA LYS A 359 -2.01 15.76 19.70
C LYS A 359 -1.80 14.34 20.24
N PRO A 360 -0.54 13.87 20.41
CA PRO A 360 -0.24 12.56 20.96
C PRO A 360 -0.38 12.53 22.50
N ALA A 361 -0.17 11.36 23.10
CA ALA A 361 -0.08 11.25 24.54
C ALA A 361 1.20 11.92 25.08
N LEU A 362 1.21 12.25 26.35
CA LEU A 362 2.34 12.88 27.00
C LEU A 362 3.63 12.05 26.82
N GLY A 363 4.70 12.71 26.40
CA GLY A 363 6.00 12.08 26.16
C GLY A 363 6.14 11.34 24.83
N GLN A 364 5.13 11.38 23.96
CA GLN A 364 5.18 10.86 22.61
C GLN A 364 5.50 11.96 21.60
N ALA A 365 6.03 11.59 20.45
CA ALA A 365 6.24 12.43 19.28
C ALA A 365 5.20 12.13 18.19
N ASP A 366 5.06 13.03 17.20
CA ASP A 366 4.29 12.77 15.99
C ASP A 366 5.20 12.34 14.84
N LEU A 367 4.79 11.30 14.12
CA LEU A 367 5.50 10.79 12.97
C LEU A 367 4.48 10.49 11.87
N VAL A 368 4.57 11.21 10.75
CA VAL A 368 3.61 11.06 9.64
C VAL A 368 3.80 9.72 8.96
N LEU A 369 5.03 9.40 8.54
CA LEU A 369 5.34 8.24 7.72
C LEU A 369 6.21 7.21 8.45
N ALA A 370 5.89 5.91 8.28
CA ALA A 370 6.77 4.81 8.66
C ALA A 370 6.76 3.71 7.60
N GLN A 371 7.79 3.61 6.77
CA GLN A 371 7.81 2.71 5.64
C GLN A 371 8.67 1.46 5.89
N ASN A 372 8.23 0.31 5.36
CA ASN A 372 8.76 -1.03 5.63
C ASN A 372 9.43 -1.64 4.38
N ARG A 373 10.42 -1.04 3.79
CA ARG A 373 11.22 -1.64 2.71
C ARG A 373 12.44 -2.31 3.33
N GLU A 374 12.67 -3.58 3.01
CA GLU A 374 13.64 -4.43 3.73
C GLU A 374 14.91 -4.74 2.98
N PHE A 375 14.91 -4.68 1.65
CA PHE A 375 16.08 -4.96 0.83
C PHE A 375 16.25 -3.96 -0.32
N ALA A 376 17.46 -3.82 -0.83
CA ALA A 376 17.88 -2.73 -1.72
C ALA A 376 17.02 -2.61 -3.00
N ASN A 377 16.64 -3.73 -3.61
CA ASN A 377 15.93 -3.75 -4.88
C ASN A 377 14.39 -3.82 -4.73
N ASP A 378 13.86 -3.91 -3.49
CA ASP A 378 12.41 -3.86 -3.26
C ASP A 378 11.82 -2.59 -3.87
N ILE A 379 10.70 -2.75 -4.58
CA ILE A 379 10.04 -1.64 -5.29
C ILE A 379 9.17 -0.77 -4.39
N SER A 380 8.87 -1.20 -3.17
CA SER A 380 7.95 -0.51 -2.27
C SER A 380 8.45 0.87 -1.82
N GLY A 381 7.50 1.70 -1.43
CA GLY A 381 7.73 3.05 -0.93
C GLY A 381 6.42 3.79 -0.75
N ILE A 382 6.44 4.84 0.05
CA ILE A 382 5.32 5.75 0.28
C ILE A 382 5.66 7.12 -0.30
N VAL A 383 4.78 7.65 -1.16
CA VAL A 383 4.93 8.96 -1.80
C VAL A 383 3.76 9.86 -1.40
N LEU A 384 4.05 11.02 -0.82
CA LEU A 384 3.10 12.13 -0.68
C LEU A 384 3.36 13.13 -1.79
N ASP A 385 2.38 13.37 -2.67
CA ASP A 385 2.48 14.28 -3.82
C ASP A 385 1.35 15.30 -3.80
N GLY A 386 1.70 16.59 -3.74
CA GLY A 386 0.72 17.67 -3.71
C GLY A 386 -0.17 17.66 -2.46
N CYS A 387 0.29 17.07 -1.36
CA CYS A 387 -0.46 16.96 -0.13
C CYS A 387 -0.37 18.24 0.73
N THR A 388 -1.33 18.41 1.65
CA THR A 388 -1.29 19.43 2.69
C THR A 388 -1.01 18.75 4.03
N ILE A 389 0.12 19.07 4.66
CA ILE A 389 0.56 18.46 5.93
C ILE A 389 0.44 19.51 7.02
N LYS A 390 -0.53 19.33 7.94
CA LYS A 390 -0.87 20.28 9.00
C LYS A 390 -1.03 19.60 10.35
N ALA A 391 -1.05 20.41 11.40
CA ALA A 391 -1.36 19.98 12.76
C ALA A 391 -2.74 20.46 13.18
N GLU A 392 -3.43 19.67 14.01
CA GLU A 392 -4.65 20.14 14.66
C GLU A 392 -4.32 21.26 15.69
N PRO A 393 -5.28 22.14 16.02
CA PRO A 393 -5.04 23.27 16.96
C PRO A 393 -4.51 22.83 18.32
N ALA A 394 -4.94 21.66 18.81
CA ALA A 394 -4.48 21.12 20.10
C ALA A 394 -2.98 20.78 20.09
N LEU A 395 -2.44 20.33 18.95
CA LEU A 395 -1.01 20.07 18.76
C LEU A 395 -0.23 21.37 18.60
N THR A 396 -0.69 22.29 17.75
CA THR A 396 0.02 23.56 17.51
C THR A 396 0.18 24.42 18.75
N SER A 397 -0.73 24.28 19.72
CA SER A 397 -0.64 24.97 21.02
C SER A 397 0.34 24.31 22.00
N ASP A 398 0.77 23.07 21.76
CA ASP A 398 1.70 22.31 22.60
C ASP A 398 3.11 22.32 22.01
N LYS A 399 3.96 23.25 22.48
CA LYS A 399 5.34 23.39 22.00
C LYS A 399 6.29 22.29 22.48
N GLY A 400 5.85 21.41 23.38
CA GLY A 400 6.65 20.30 23.90
C GLY A 400 6.64 19.06 23.03
N VAL A 401 5.74 18.97 22.05
CA VAL A 401 5.65 17.82 21.14
C VAL A 401 6.58 18.00 19.96
N LEU A 402 7.45 17.02 19.71
CA LEU A 402 8.28 16.95 18.51
C LEU A 402 7.50 16.24 17.39
N SER A 403 7.50 16.82 16.20
CA SER A 403 6.76 16.30 15.06
C SER A 403 7.67 16.17 13.85
N TYR A 404 7.60 15.05 13.13
CA TYR A 404 8.47 14.73 12.00
C TYR A 404 7.67 14.26 10.79
N LEU A 405 8.22 14.41 9.59
CA LEU A 405 7.66 13.85 8.35
C LEU A 405 7.66 12.32 8.35
N GLY A 406 8.48 11.71 9.18
CA GLY A 406 8.49 10.27 9.38
C GLY A 406 9.81 9.71 9.86
N ARG A 407 9.85 8.36 9.92
CA ARG A 407 11.04 7.59 10.33
C ARG A 407 11.17 6.28 9.56
N PRO A 408 12.39 5.77 9.29
CA PRO A 408 12.57 4.54 8.51
C PRO A 408 12.34 3.30 9.38
N TRP A 409 11.19 2.63 9.23
CA TRP A 409 10.85 1.42 9.99
C TRP A 409 11.81 0.25 9.72
N LYS A 410 12.20 0.06 8.47
CA LYS A 410 13.20 -0.95 8.08
C LYS A 410 14.38 -0.30 7.37
N GLU A 411 15.46 -1.05 7.21
CA GLU A 411 16.76 -0.54 6.78
C GLU A 411 16.77 0.18 5.43
N TYR A 412 15.93 -0.28 4.50
CA TYR A 412 15.85 0.27 3.14
C TYR A 412 14.60 1.12 2.91
N SER A 413 13.91 1.55 3.95
CA SER A 413 12.68 2.35 3.87
C SER A 413 12.75 3.43 2.82
N ARG A 414 11.67 3.58 2.02
CA ARG A 414 11.57 4.62 0.98
C ARG A 414 10.39 5.52 1.23
N MET A 415 10.66 6.81 1.49
CA MET A 415 9.65 7.82 1.76
C MET A 415 9.94 9.08 0.95
N ILE A 416 8.96 9.55 0.19
CA ILE A 416 9.08 10.73 -0.66
C ILE A 416 7.98 11.71 -0.30
N VAL A 417 8.34 12.98 -0.09
CA VAL A 417 7.40 14.09 0.07
C VAL A 417 7.71 15.12 -1.00
N MET A 418 6.77 15.33 -1.91
CA MET A 418 6.97 16.24 -3.02
C MET A 418 5.75 17.13 -3.30
N ASN A 419 6.01 18.32 -3.84
CA ASN A 419 5.00 19.31 -4.25
C ASN A 419 3.99 19.66 -3.16
N SER A 420 4.30 19.37 -1.90
CA SER A 420 3.38 19.42 -0.75
C SER A 420 3.53 20.73 0.04
N ASP A 421 2.43 21.14 0.69
CA ASP A 421 2.37 22.28 1.59
C ASP A 421 2.57 21.80 3.03
N ILE A 422 3.73 22.11 3.64
CA ILE A 422 4.14 21.62 4.95
C ILE A 422 4.11 22.76 5.96
N ASP A 423 3.23 22.65 6.96
CA ASP A 423 3.11 23.65 8.01
C ASP A 423 4.28 23.62 9.01
N GLY A 424 4.47 24.73 9.73
CA GLY A 424 5.62 24.98 10.59
C GLY A 424 5.71 24.18 11.90
N PHE A 425 4.84 23.19 12.12
CA PHE A 425 4.92 22.31 13.29
C PHE A 425 5.98 21.21 13.14
N ILE A 426 6.44 20.93 11.92
CA ILE A 426 7.48 19.93 11.66
C ILE A 426 8.82 20.42 12.20
N ASN A 427 9.50 19.55 12.96
CA ASN A 427 10.86 19.82 13.45
C ASN A 427 11.79 20.14 12.27
N PRO A 428 12.70 21.14 12.39
CA PRO A 428 13.62 21.51 11.31
C PRO A 428 14.48 20.36 10.78
N SER A 429 14.79 19.34 11.61
CA SER A 429 15.48 18.11 11.16
C SER A 429 14.66 17.29 10.17
N GLY A 430 13.35 17.48 10.13
CA GLY A 430 12.38 16.87 9.22
C GLY A 430 12.06 15.41 9.48
N TRP A 431 13.05 14.61 9.83
CA TRP A 431 12.96 13.15 9.95
C TRP A 431 13.55 12.66 11.27
N ASP A 432 13.05 11.54 11.79
CA ASP A 432 13.55 10.91 13.00
C ASP A 432 14.10 9.51 12.72
N ILE A 433 14.93 8.99 13.61
CA ILE A 433 15.46 7.63 13.56
C ILE A 433 14.39 6.62 13.97
N TRP A 434 14.52 5.35 13.55
CA TRP A 434 13.61 4.32 14.02
C TRP A 434 13.77 4.04 15.51
N LEU A 435 14.95 3.57 15.90
CA LEU A 435 15.34 3.32 17.30
C LEU A 435 16.82 3.66 17.48
N PRO A 436 17.28 4.01 18.68
CA PRO A 436 18.68 4.34 18.91
C PRO A 436 19.66 3.23 18.53
N ASN A 437 19.31 1.97 18.78
CA ASN A 437 20.11 0.79 18.43
C ASN A 437 19.88 0.26 17.00
N LYS A 438 18.86 0.77 16.30
CA LYS A 438 18.49 0.41 14.93
C LYS A 438 17.97 1.64 14.20
N PRO A 439 18.83 2.62 13.90
CA PRO A 439 18.39 3.92 13.36
C PRO A 439 17.87 3.85 11.93
N ASN A 440 18.29 2.83 11.14
CA ASN A 440 17.89 2.60 9.74
C ASN A 440 18.19 3.78 8.78
N THR A 441 19.19 4.60 9.10
CA THR A 441 19.50 5.84 8.38
C THR A 441 20.56 5.69 7.29
N GLN A 442 21.18 4.52 7.18
CA GLN A 442 22.30 4.30 6.25
C GLN A 442 21.81 3.95 4.84
N HIS A 443 20.83 3.07 4.71
CA HIS A 443 20.39 2.48 3.43
C HIS A 443 18.96 2.85 3.04
N SER A 444 18.23 3.58 3.88
CA SER A 444 16.92 4.10 3.54
C SER A 444 17.02 5.10 2.37
N TYR A 445 15.91 5.45 1.75
CA TYR A 445 15.84 6.46 0.70
C TYR A 445 14.74 7.47 1.06
N ILE A 446 15.17 8.62 1.56
CA ILE A 446 14.28 9.67 2.03
C ILE A 446 14.45 10.88 1.12
N GLY A 447 13.39 11.26 0.40
CA GLY A 447 13.44 12.29 -0.61
C GLY A 447 12.44 13.43 -0.38
N GLU A 448 12.89 14.66 -0.58
CA GLU A 448 12.03 15.84 -0.61
C GLU A 448 12.22 16.59 -1.93
N TYR A 449 11.10 17.09 -2.54
CA TYR A 449 11.14 17.84 -3.77
C TYR A 449 10.05 18.91 -3.83
N ASN A 450 10.43 20.15 -4.15
CA ASN A 450 9.51 21.24 -4.48
C ASN A 450 8.36 21.44 -3.45
N ASN A 451 8.63 21.18 -2.17
CA ASN A 451 7.68 21.45 -1.11
C ASN A 451 7.66 22.94 -0.77
N LYS A 452 6.54 23.41 -0.22
CA LYS A 452 6.32 24.79 0.20
C LYS A 452 5.79 24.86 1.63
N GLY A 453 5.71 26.06 2.18
CA GLY A 453 5.27 26.31 3.55
C GLY A 453 6.42 26.35 4.56
N PRO A 454 6.16 26.77 5.81
CA PRO A 454 7.21 26.98 6.81
C PRO A 454 7.97 25.69 7.17
N GLY A 455 7.32 24.54 7.14
CA GLY A 455 7.95 23.23 7.42
C GLY A 455 8.76 22.66 6.27
N ALA A 456 8.77 23.31 5.10
CA ALA A 456 9.50 22.84 3.92
C ALA A 456 10.96 23.34 3.84
N ASP A 457 11.41 24.15 4.80
CA ASP A 457 12.82 24.58 4.84
C ASP A 457 13.75 23.38 5.11
N VAL A 458 14.60 23.06 4.14
CA VAL A 458 15.52 21.92 4.22
C VAL A 458 16.91 22.29 4.74
N SER A 459 17.14 23.52 5.18
CA SER A 459 18.47 24.02 5.61
C SER A 459 19.01 23.27 6.83
N GLN A 460 18.12 22.80 7.72
CA GLN A 460 18.45 22.09 8.94
C GLN A 460 18.04 20.60 8.92
N ARG A 461 17.69 20.05 7.75
CA ARG A 461 17.34 18.62 7.62
C ARG A 461 18.48 17.72 8.07
N VAL A 462 18.11 16.52 8.48
CA VAL A 462 19.05 15.46 8.85
C VAL A 462 20.16 15.30 7.83
N LYS A 463 21.39 15.00 8.30
CA LYS A 463 22.58 14.80 7.47
C LYS A 463 22.87 13.32 7.16
N TRP A 464 21.83 12.50 7.08
CA TRP A 464 21.99 11.07 6.81
C TRP A 464 22.41 10.81 5.36
N PRO A 465 23.22 9.76 5.09
CA PRO A 465 23.55 9.36 3.72
C PRO A 465 22.31 9.06 2.86
N SER A 466 21.23 8.63 3.52
CA SER A 466 19.95 8.25 2.92
C SER A 466 19.03 9.43 2.58
N TYR A 467 19.26 10.62 3.13
CA TYR A 467 18.46 11.82 2.85
C TYR A 467 18.88 12.50 1.55
N LYS A 468 17.89 12.87 0.73
CA LYS A 468 18.13 13.51 -0.58
C LYS A 468 17.15 14.66 -0.83
N LYS A 469 17.71 15.77 -1.29
CA LYS A 469 16.94 16.78 -2.02
C LYS A 469 16.91 16.34 -3.47
N LEU A 470 15.73 15.88 -3.94
CA LEU A 470 15.61 15.28 -5.25
C LEU A 470 15.74 16.32 -6.37
N SER A 471 16.33 15.92 -7.49
CA SER A 471 16.28 16.63 -8.75
C SER A 471 14.90 16.45 -9.43
N PRO A 472 14.54 17.31 -10.40
CA PRO A 472 13.29 17.12 -11.19
C PRO A 472 13.19 15.73 -11.84
N THR A 473 14.31 15.22 -12.35
CA THR A 473 14.39 13.90 -13.00
C THR A 473 14.14 12.76 -12.00
N GLU A 474 14.72 12.84 -10.81
CA GLU A 474 14.48 11.85 -9.75
C GLU A 474 13.02 11.91 -9.26
N ALA A 475 12.49 13.11 -9.02
CA ALA A 475 11.09 13.28 -8.60
C ALA A 475 10.10 12.72 -9.63
N ALA A 476 10.36 12.87 -10.93
CA ALA A 476 9.52 12.34 -12.00
C ALA A 476 9.39 10.80 -11.96
N THR A 477 10.33 10.08 -11.35
CA THR A 477 10.24 8.62 -11.19
C THR A 477 9.18 8.18 -10.17
N TYR A 478 8.67 9.11 -9.35
CA TYR A 478 7.66 8.87 -8.33
C TYR A 478 6.25 9.30 -8.75
N CYS A 479 6.01 9.60 -10.02
CA CYS A 479 4.65 9.82 -10.54
C CYS A 479 3.87 8.49 -10.66
N PRO A 480 2.53 8.52 -10.70
CA PRO A 480 1.70 7.30 -10.78
C PRO A 480 2.06 6.39 -11.95
N SER A 481 2.30 6.94 -13.14
CA SER A 481 2.67 6.17 -14.34
C SER A 481 3.95 5.36 -14.17
N THR A 482 4.96 5.93 -13.52
CA THR A 482 6.26 5.28 -13.35
C THR A 482 6.29 4.41 -12.09
N PHE A 483 5.91 4.98 -10.95
CA PHE A 483 6.09 4.32 -9.64
C PHE A 483 5.06 3.23 -9.37
N LEU A 484 3.80 3.42 -9.83
CA LEU A 484 2.73 2.43 -9.67
C LEU A 484 2.48 1.60 -10.94
N LYS A 485 3.10 1.97 -12.08
CA LYS A 485 2.68 1.47 -13.40
C LYS A 485 1.17 1.66 -13.59
N ALA A 486 0.69 2.87 -13.27
CA ALA A 486 -0.73 3.14 -13.10
C ALA A 486 -1.50 3.24 -14.43
N ASP A 487 -0.82 3.48 -15.55
CA ASP A 487 -1.45 3.74 -16.86
C ASP A 487 -2.34 2.58 -17.32
N SER A 488 -1.96 1.34 -16.97
CA SER A 488 -2.70 0.14 -17.35
C SER A 488 -3.91 -0.16 -16.45
N TRP A 489 -4.00 0.39 -15.22
CA TRP A 489 -5.03 -0.02 -14.28
C TRP A 489 -5.80 1.11 -13.60
N LEU A 490 -5.23 2.33 -13.48
CA LEU A 490 -5.88 3.44 -12.81
C LEU A 490 -6.92 4.17 -13.70
N PRO A 491 -6.63 4.55 -14.98
CA PRO A 491 -7.60 5.23 -15.83
C PRO A 491 -8.91 4.49 -16.05
N PRO A 492 -8.91 3.14 -16.17
CA PRO A 492 -10.15 2.37 -16.26
C PRO A 492 -11.09 2.52 -15.07
N THR A 493 -10.58 2.89 -13.89
CA THR A 493 -11.40 3.18 -12.70
C THR A 493 -12.13 4.53 -12.79
N GLY A 494 -11.82 5.36 -13.79
CA GLY A 494 -12.34 6.72 -13.92
C GLY A 494 -11.46 7.78 -13.26
N VAL A 495 -10.34 7.40 -12.68
CA VAL A 495 -9.34 8.30 -12.08
C VAL A 495 -8.33 8.68 -13.15
N SER A 496 -8.13 9.98 -13.38
CA SER A 496 -7.08 10.46 -14.29
C SER A 496 -5.71 10.30 -13.63
N VAL A 497 -4.77 9.72 -14.35
CA VAL A 497 -3.35 9.77 -14.02
C VAL A 497 -2.87 11.18 -14.39
N LYS A 498 -2.48 11.99 -13.40
CA LYS A 498 -1.91 13.33 -13.62
C LYS A 498 -0.46 13.35 -13.22
#